data_f502d31072207bcf1e8f1621ddfe312d
#
_entry.id   f502d31072207bcf1e8f1621ddfe312d
#
_cell.length_a   1.000
_cell.length_b   1.000
_cell.length_c   1.000
_cell.angle_alpha   90.00
_cell.angle_beta   90.00
_cell.angle_gamma   90.00
#
_symmetry.space_group_name_H-M   'P 1'
#
loop_
_entity.id
_entity.type
_entity.pdbx_description
1 polymer ?
#
loop_
_entity_poly.entity_id
_entity_poly.type
_entity_poly.pdbx_seq_one_letter_code
_entity_poly.pdbx_strand_id
1 'polypeptide(L)'
;NSKKELPTIDANDLLFESGTVNAIGGSIITMQTIKVDGGYVKVDTSQVSDDGWTDGLYACGSIEISSGTVDIISNRVGIFATGTGHPNPTTGIKITGGNIDVSAKLYGMCSGNNTYKKDVYIETTGTIDFKDSSIGIALANGNLTIKKGNIILKEGNQLYVNSKSNTQGTVTIEKADYTKVNEAKSKVPADLSVYTDESVKALQDTLAAVVEDKDVTEQIAVNGYATSIENAIVGLKYKPADYTKVNEAKAKVPSDLSIYADETVKTLKDALALVEEGKNITEQATVDGYADAINKAIEGLVKKPII
;
A
#
# COMPACT_ATOMS: atom_id res chain seq x y z
N ASN A 1 -9.22 -35.12 37.54
CA ASN A 1 -8.04 -35.43 36.73
C ASN A 1 -7.91 -34.39 35.61
N SER A 2 -7.36 -33.22 35.91
CA SER A 2 -6.92 -32.32 34.86
C SER A 2 -5.73 -32.99 34.14
N LYS A 3 -5.90 -33.40 32.91
CA LYS A 3 -4.77 -33.75 32.05
C LYS A 3 -3.97 -32.48 31.90
N LYS A 4 -2.76 -32.44 32.47
CA LYS A 4 -1.80 -31.38 32.19
C LYS A 4 -1.41 -31.54 30.71
N GLU A 5 -1.92 -30.64 29.87
CA GLU A 5 -1.59 -30.65 28.47
C GLU A 5 -0.12 -30.26 28.33
N LEU A 6 0.64 -31.07 27.60
CA LEU A 6 2.06 -30.85 27.35
C LEU A 6 2.23 -29.98 26.12
N PRO A 7 3.34 -29.20 26.02
CA PRO A 7 3.66 -28.50 24.77
C PRO A 7 3.78 -29.49 23.62
N THR A 8 3.44 -29.04 22.41
CA THR A 8 3.59 -29.88 21.21
C THR A 8 5.07 -30.08 20.88
N ILE A 9 5.90 -29.07 21.11
CA ILE A 9 7.37 -29.14 20.96
C ILE A 9 7.98 -28.49 22.20
N ASP A 10 8.92 -29.18 22.84
CA ASP A 10 9.69 -28.71 23.99
C ASP A 10 11.17 -29.02 23.77
N ALA A 11 12.02 -27.99 23.76
CA ALA A 11 13.44 -28.09 23.46
C ALA A 11 14.26 -27.01 24.19
N ASN A 12 15.58 -27.14 24.19
CA ASN A 12 16.46 -26.07 24.65
C ASN A 12 16.49 -24.91 23.64
N ASP A 13 16.84 -25.22 22.39
CA ASP A 13 16.85 -24.30 21.27
C ASP A 13 16.13 -24.93 20.07
N LEU A 14 15.49 -24.11 19.25
CA LEU A 14 14.85 -24.50 18.01
C LEU A 14 15.28 -23.60 16.88
N LEU A 15 15.60 -24.22 15.74
CA LEU A 15 15.87 -23.53 14.49
C LEU A 15 14.99 -24.10 13.39
N PHE A 16 14.23 -23.22 12.75
CA PHE A 16 13.40 -23.53 11.58
C PHE A 16 14.03 -22.84 10.36
N GLU A 17 14.64 -23.61 9.46
CA GLU A 17 15.30 -23.10 8.25
C GLU A 17 14.45 -23.31 7.00
N SER A 18 13.65 -24.38 6.96
CA SER A 18 12.83 -24.72 5.80
C SER A 18 11.75 -25.75 6.15
N GLY A 19 10.86 -26.03 5.19
CA GLY A 19 9.80 -27.02 5.37
C GLY A 19 8.59 -26.47 6.10
N THR A 20 7.74 -27.36 6.63
CA THR A 20 6.49 -27.01 7.31
C THR A 20 6.41 -27.66 8.67
N VAL A 21 6.13 -26.86 9.69
CA VAL A 21 5.84 -27.33 11.05
C VAL A 21 4.42 -26.93 11.41
N ASN A 22 3.62 -27.90 11.87
CA ASN A 22 2.27 -27.68 12.36
C ASN A 22 2.18 -28.18 13.82
N ALA A 23 2.17 -27.28 14.78
CA ALA A 23 1.96 -27.56 16.18
C ALA A 23 0.50 -27.26 16.52
N ILE A 24 -0.33 -28.28 16.56
CA ILE A 24 -1.78 -28.17 16.80
C ILE A 24 -2.13 -28.79 18.16
N GLY A 25 -2.83 -28.05 19.01
CA GLY A 25 -3.22 -28.48 20.35
C GLY A 25 -2.14 -28.30 21.40
N GLY A 26 -1.16 -27.43 21.17
CA GLY A 26 -0.14 -27.06 22.13
C GLY A 26 0.90 -26.07 21.59
N SER A 27 1.68 -25.54 22.48
CA SER A 27 2.70 -24.50 22.22
C SER A 27 4.00 -25.09 21.66
N ILE A 28 4.80 -24.25 21.04
CA ILE A 28 6.23 -24.49 20.81
C ILE A 28 7.02 -23.76 21.89
N ILE A 29 7.75 -24.52 22.71
CA ILE A 29 8.44 -23.99 23.90
C ILE A 29 9.93 -24.26 23.83
N THR A 30 10.73 -23.26 24.21
CA THR A 30 12.17 -23.43 24.41
C THR A 30 12.65 -22.86 25.73
N MET A 31 13.67 -23.49 26.30
CA MET A 31 14.37 -22.96 27.48
C MET A 31 15.34 -21.85 27.10
N GLN A 32 15.72 -21.72 25.84
CA GLN A 32 16.65 -20.70 25.37
C GLN A 32 16.05 -19.93 24.17
N THR A 33 16.34 -20.31 22.94
CA THR A 33 16.01 -19.51 21.75
C THR A 33 15.14 -20.26 20.75
N ILE A 34 14.19 -19.56 20.17
CA ILE A 34 13.50 -19.95 18.94
C ILE A 34 14.03 -19.08 17.80
N LYS A 35 14.52 -19.69 16.73
CA LYS A 35 14.89 -19.01 15.48
C LYS A 35 14.05 -19.53 14.33
N VAL A 36 13.47 -18.60 13.57
CA VAL A 36 12.78 -18.86 12.31
C VAL A 36 13.53 -18.15 11.20
N ASP A 37 14.27 -18.93 10.41
CA ASP A 37 15.10 -18.47 9.29
C ASP A 37 14.60 -19.04 7.97
N GLY A 38 13.33 -19.41 7.88
CA GLY A 38 12.68 -19.93 6.69
C GLY A 38 11.51 -20.86 6.99
N GLY A 39 10.90 -21.37 5.91
CA GLY A 39 9.81 -22.32 6.00
C GLY A 39 8.48 -21.73 6.45
N TYR A 40 7.59 -22.61 6.88
CA TYR A 40 6.25 -22.28 7.39
C TYR A 40 6.07 -22.90 8.77
N VAL A 41 5.83 -22.07 9.78
CA VAL A 41 5.59 -22.50 11.16
C VAL A 41 4.17 -22.13 11.55
N LYS A 42 3.34 -23.14 11.81
CA LYS A 42 1.98 -22.96 12.32
C LYS A 42 1.87 -23.45 13.74
N VAL A 43 1.27 -22.62 14.61
CA VAL A 43 0.94 -22.98 15.98
C VAL A 43 -0.53 -22.65 16.23
N ASP A 44 -1.28 -23.63 16.73
CA ASP A 44 -2.69 -23.45 17.06
C ASP A 44 -2.97 -24.04 18.44
N THR A 45 -3.16 -23.17 19.43
CA THR A 45 -3.53 -23.54 20.79
C THR A 45 -4.99 -23.26 21.11
N SER A 46 -5.83 -22.94 20.11
CA SER A 46 -7.22 -22.54 20.30
C SER A 46 -8.08 -23.59 21.00
N GLN A 47 -7.70 -24.87 20.90
CA GLN A 47 -8.42 -25.99 21.52
C GLN A 47 -7.84 -26.41 22.87
N VAL A 48 -6.79 -25.72 23.34
CA VAL A 48 -6.16 -26.00 24.64
C VAL A 48 -6.93 -25.28 25.73
N SER A 49 -7.14 -25.92 26.89
CA SER A 49 -7.78 -25.28 28.05
C SER A 49 -6.93 -24.13 28.60
N ASP A 50 -7.57 -23.11 29.17
CA ASP A 50 -6.88 -21.89 29.65
C ASP A 50 -5.86 -22.13 30.79
N ASP A 51 -5.86 -23.32 31.40
CA ASP A 51 -4.91 -23.75 32.44
C ASP A 51 -3.67 -24.49 31.88
N GLY A 52 -3.61 -24.70 30.55
CA GLY A 52 -2.50 -25.34 29.86
C GLY A 52 -1.48 -24.36 29.29
N TRP A 53 -0.55 -24.87 28.46
CA TRP A 53 0.40 -24.09 27.68
C TRP A 53 -0.31 -23.55 26.44
N THR A 54 -0.81 -22.32 26.53
CA THR A 54 -1.69 -21.70 25.53
C THR A 54 -1.04 -20.55 24.75
N ASP A 55 0.24 -20.27 24.98
CA ASP A 55 1.03 -19.36 24.15
C ASP A 55 1.38 -20.05 22.82
N GLY A 56 1.59 -19.27 21.77
CA GLY A 56 2.01 -19.82 20.47
C GLY A 56 3.48 -20.24 20.48
N LEU A 57 4.39 -19.31 20.27
CA LEU A 57 5.82 -19.47 20.45
C LEU A 57 6.22 -18.93 21.84
N TYR A 58 6.86 -19.76 22.63
CA TYR A 58 7.31 -19.40 23.97
C TYR A 58 8.79 -19.69 24.13
N ALA A 59 9.58 -18.67 24.45
CA ALA A 59 11.00 -18.85 24.75
C ALA A 59 11.38 -18.25 26.12
N CYS A 60 12.12 -18.99 26.93
CA CYS A 60 12.72 -18.44 28.13
C CYS A 60 13.86 -17.46 27.83
N GLY A 61 14.50 -17.55 26.67
CA GLY A 61 15.55 -16.62 26.19
C GLY A 61 15.02 -15.59 25.21
N SER A 62 15.15 -15.87 23.93
CA SER A 62 14.75 -14.97 22.84
C SER A 62 14.01 -15.65 21.70
N ILE A 63 13.29 -14.88 20.90
CA ILE A 63 12.67 -15.31 19.65
C ILE A 63 13.18 -14.41 18.53
N GLU A 64 13.81 -15.01 17.51
CA GLU A 64 14.33 -14.34 16.34
C GLU A 64 13.63 -14.86 15.08
N ILE A 65 13.07 -13.95 14.26
CA ILE A 65 12.44 -14.27 12.99
C ILE A 65 13.12 -13.44 11.91
N SER A 66 13.86 -14.11 11.01
CA SER A 66 14.61 -13.47 9.93
C SER A 66 14.00 -13.71 8.55
N SER A 67 13.23 -14.78 8.37
CA SER A 67 12.50 -15.07 7.14
C SER A 67 11.39 -16.11 7.37
N GLY A 68 10.71 -16.55 6.28
CA GLY A 68 9.64 -17.55 6.36
C GLY A 68 8.27 -16.98 6.71
N THR A 69 7.36 -17.86 7.09
CA THR A 69 5.99 -17.51 7.50
C THR A 69 5.68 -18.14 8.86
N VAL A 70 5.13 -17.32 9.75
CA VAL A 70 4.70 -17.73 11.08
C VAL A 70 3.22 -17.45 11.23
N ASP A 71 2.39 -18.46 11.44
CA ASP A 71 0.93 -18.39 11.59
C ASP A 71 0.54 -18.92 12.97
N ILE A 72 0.01 -18.06 13.81
CA ILE A 72 -0.28 -18.37 15.21
C ILE A 72 -1.74 -18.07 15.56
N ILE A 73 -2.41 -19.07 16.12
CA ILE A 73 -3.68 -18.92 16.82
C ILE A 73 -3.46 -19.29 18.28
N SER A 74 -3.62 -18.34 19.19
CA SER A 74 -3.28 -18.55 20.60
C SER A 74 -4.40 -18.13 21.55
N ASN A 75 -4.63 -18.94 22.59
CA ASN A 75 -5.57 -18.59 23.64
C ASN A 75 -5.04 -17.53 24.62
N ARG A 76 -3.75 -17.19 24.56
CA ARG A 76 -3.14 -16.22 25.47
C ARG A 76 -2.24 -15.23 24.73
N VAL A 77 -0.97 -15.55 24.52
CA VAL A 77 0.02 -14.72 23.84
C VAL A 77 0.51 -15.44 22.58
N GLY A 78 0.59 -14.73 21.47
CA GLY A 78 1.07 -15.34 20.23
C GLY A 78 2.56 -15.65 20.28
N ILE A 79 3.41 -14.65 20.52
CA ILE A 79 4.86 -14.77 20.61
C ILE A 79 5.32 -14.22 21.96
N PHE A 80 5.95 -15.06 22.78
CA PHE A 80 6.34 -14.67 24.13
C PHE A 80 7.79 -15.02 24.45
N ALA A 81 8.61 -14.01 24.71
CA ALA A 81 10.00 -14.15 25.18
C ALA A 81 10.12 -13.62 26.61
N THR A 82 10.31 -14.52 27.60
CA THR A 82 10.32 -14.11 29.03
C THR A 82 11.65 -13.57 29.52
N GLY A 83 12.76 -13.99 28.93
CA GLY A 83 14.11 -13.60 29.31
C GLY A 83 14.68 -14.29 30.53
N THR A 84 14.11 -15.41 30.95
CA THR A 84 14.59 -16.20 32.11
C THR A 84 15.66 -17.22 31.74
N GLY A 85 15.89 -17.48 30.44
CA GLY A 85 16.85 -18.44 29.93
C GLY A 85 18.29 -17.93 29.86
N HIS A 86 19.23 -18.84 29.55
CA HIS A 86 20.62 -18.52 29.30
C HIS A 86 21.02 -18.97 27.87
N PRO A 87 21.74 -18.13 27.07
CA PRO A 87 22.17 -16.77 27.39
C PRO A 87 20.97 -15.83 27.58
N ASN A 88 21.15 -14.78 28.33
CA ASN A 88 20.11 -13.79 28.62
C ASN A 88 20.32 -12.53 27.75
N PRO A 89 19.93 -12.54 26.44
CA PRO A 89 20.10 -11.39 25.57
C PRO A 89 19.19 -10.24 26.02
N THR A 90 19.61 -9.01 25.75
CA THR A 90 18.78 -7.81 26.04
C THR A 90 17.53 -7.78 25.15
N THR A 91 17.63 -8.25 23.89
CA THR A 91 16.51 -8.34 22.97
C THR A 91 15.78 -9.67 23.19
N GLY A 92 14.50 -9.58 23.54
CA GLY A 92 13.65 -10.77 23.72
C GLY A 92 13.02 -11.20 22.40
N ILE A 93 12.49 -10.26 21.63
CA ILE A 93 11.89 -10.55 20.31
C ILE A 93 12.61 -9.70 19.26
N LYS A 94 13.14 -10.35 18.23
CA LYS A 94 13.81 -9.71 17.09
C LYS A 94 13.20 -10.21 15.78
N ILE A 95 12.64 -9.28 15.00
CA ILE A 95 12.04 -9.57 13.69
C ILE A 95 12.80 -8.76 12.64
N THR A 96 13.50 -9.46 11.73
CA THR A 96 14.25 -8.85 10.64
C THR A 96 13.76 -9.26 9.25
N GLY A 97 12.76 -10.15 9.20
CA GLY A 97 12.15 -10.61 7.95
C GLY A 97 10.92 -11.46 8.22
N GLY A 98 10.40 -12.08 7.15
CA GLY A 98 9.27 -13.00 7.21
C GLY A 98 7.90 -12.32 7.27
N ASN A 99 6.85 -13.14 7.12
CA ASN A 99 5.46 -12.75 7.31
C ASN A 99 4.93 -13.40 8.58
N ILE A 100 4.33 -12.63 9.46
CA ILE A 100 3.89 -13.07 10.76
C ILE A 100 2.41 -12.74 10.92
N ASP A 101 1.64 -13.76 11.21
CA ASP A 101 0.20 -13.73 11.33
C ASP A 101 -0.19 -14.23 12.72
N VAL A 102 -0.79 -13.38 13.55
CA VAL A 102 -1.06 -13.70 14.95
C VAL A 102 -2.50 -13.33 15.31
N SER A 103 -3.25 -14.33 15.72
CA SER A 103 -4.54 -14.20 16.39
C SER A 103 -4.39 -14.66 17.85
N ALA A 104 -4.42 -13.74 18.80
CA ALA A 104 -4.19 -14.05 20.22
C ALA A 104 -5.17 -13.32 21.14
N LYS A 105 -5.70 -14.02 22.15
CA LYS A 105 -6.69 -13.42 23.05
C LYS A 105 -6.17 -12.26 23.91
N LEU A 106 -4.90 -12.29 24.30
CA LEU A 106 -4.32 -11.24 25.14
C LEU A 106 -3.41 -10.32 24.31
N TYR A 107 -2.26 -10.82 23.86
CA TYR A 107 -1.23 -10.05 23.19
C TYR A 107 -0.75 -10.78 21.94
N GLY A 108 -0.59 -10.07 20.85
CA GLY A 108 0.09 -10.62 19.67
C GLY A 108 1.53 -11.03 20.01
N MET A 109 2.28 -10.13 20.65
CA MET A 109 3.63 -10.38 21.17
C MET A 109 3.75 -9.87 22.60
N CYS A 110 4.57 -10.56 23.41
CA CYS A 110 4.93 -10.12 24.76
C CYS A 110 6.41 -10.36 25.00
N SER A 111 7.09 -9.35 25.54
CA SER A 111 8.53 -9.44 25.81
C SER A 111 8.86 -9.03 27.24
N GLY A 112 9.71 -9.82 27.88
CA GLY A 112 10.13 -9.63 29.26
C GLY A 112 9.13 -10.12 30.30
N ASN A 113 9.49 -9.89 31.55
CA ASN A 113 8.65 -10.14 32.72
C ASN A 113 8.97 -9.11 33.82
N ASN A 114 8.46 -9.32 35.04
CA ASN A 114 8.67 -8.40 36.15
C ASN A 114 10.12 -8.20 36.54
N THR A 115 10.98 -9.17 36.27
CA THR A 115 12.38 -9.22 36.69
C THR A 115 13.32 -8.90 35.54
N TYR A 116 13.00 -9.38 34.34
CA TYR A 116 13.88 -9.33 33.18
C TYR A 116 13.37 -8.33 32.16
N LYS A 117 14.17 -7.28 31.89
CA LYS A 117 13.94 -6.35 30.77
C LYS A 117 14.28 -7.03 29.47
N LYS A 118 13.37 -6.98 28.53
CA LYS A 118 13.56 -7.54 27.19
C LYS A 118 12.99 -6.62 26.13
N ASP A 119 13.85 -6.23 25.21
CA ASP A 119 13.49 -5.35 24.12
C ASP A 119 12.76 -6.11 23.00
N VAL A 120 11.93 -5.38 22.26
CA VAL A 120 11.36 -5.82 20.98
C VAL A 120 11.98 -4.96 19.88
N TYR A 121 12.55 -5.62 18.88
CA TYR A 121 13.15 -4.97 17.73
C TYR A 121 12.52 -5.48 16.44
N ILE A 122 12.01 -4.59 15.61
CA ILE A 122 11.35 -4.88 14.34
C ILE A 122 11.99 -4.06 13.22
N GLU A 123 12.53 -4.75 12.21
CA GLU A 123 13.09 -4.19 10.98
C GLU A 123 12.83 -5.15 9.83
N THR A 124 11.59 -5.26 9.36
CA THR A 124 11.19 -6.24 8.33
C THR A 124 10.60 -5.57 7.09
N THR A 125 10.75 -6.20 5.93
CA THR A 125 10.00 -5.85 4.72
C THR A 125 8.70 -6.66 4.58
N GLY A 126 8.53 -7.67 5.44
CA GLY A 126 7.31 -8.48 5.50
C GLY A 126 6.18 -7.80 6.28
N THR A 127 5.11 -8.52 6.45
CA THR A 127 3.91 -8.07 7.17
C THR A 127 3.84 -8.73 8.54
N ILE A 128 3.47 -7.95 9.56
CA ILE A 128 3.08 -8.47 10.87
C ILE A 128 1.60 -8.12 11.04
N ASP A 129 0.75 -9.14 10.99
CA ASP A 129 -0.70 -8.99 11.12
C ASP A 129 -1.18 -9.52 12.48
N PHE A 130 -1.66 -8.62 13.32
CA PHE A 130 -2.23 -8.95 14.63
C PHE A 130 -3.76 -9.11 14.58
N LYS A 131 -4.27 -9.79 13.60
CA LYS A 131 -5.69 -10.02 13.25
C LYS A 131 -6.71 -9.71 14.34
N ASP A 132 -6.74 -10.53 15.40
CA ASP A 132 -7.75 -10.45 16.47
C ASP A 132 -7.13 -10.09 17.83
N SER A 133 -5.84 -9.80 17.88
CA SER A 133 -5.19 -9.40 19.13
C SER A 133 -5.54 -7.95 19.46
N SER A 134 -6.21 -7.73 20.59
CA SER A 134 -6.60 -6.38 21.04
C SER A 134 -5.40 -5.46 21.31
N ILE A 135 -4.24 -6.04 21.58
CA ILE A 135 -2.96 -5.38 21.76
C ILE A 135 -1.92 -6.14 20.93
N GLY A 136 -1.24 -5.43 20.03
CA GLY A 136 -0.21 -6.04 19.20
C GLY A 136 1.01 -6.47 20.02
N ILE A 137 1.62 -5.55 20.78
CA ILE A 137 2.87 -5.77 21.50
C ILE A 137 2.76 -5.35 22.95
N ALA A 138 2.99 -6.27 23.89
CA ALA A 138 3.09 -5.99 25.32
C ALA A 138 4.55 -5.99 25.78
N LEU A 139 4.98 -4.93 26.42
CA LEU A 139 6.32 -4.76 26.98
C LEU A 139 6.23 -4.85 28.50
N ALA A 140 6.94 -5.77 29.12
CA ALA A 140 6.96 -5.83 30.57
C ALA A 140 7.87 -4.77 31.19
N ASN A 141 9.05 -4.52 30.62
CA ASN A 141 10.02 -3.50 31.07
C ASN A 141 11.06 -3.13 29.98
N GLY A 142 10.88 -3.60 28.75
CA GLY A 142 11.86 -3.42 27.67
C GLY A 142 11.57 -2.20 26.81
N ASN A 143 12.43 -1.97 25.85
CA ASN A 143 12.24 -0.97 24.80
C ASN A 143 11.57 -1.59 23.59
N LEU A 144 10.79 -0.79 22.86
CA LEU A 144 10.27 -1.12 21.54
C LEU A 144 10.97 -0.25 20.51
N THR A 145 11.56 -0.89 19.50
CA THR A 145 12.14 -0.22 18.34
C THR A 145 11.55 -0.78 17.07
N ILE A 146 10.87 0.06 16.29
CA ILE A 146 10.33 -0.29 14.96
C ILE A 146 11.03 0.63 13.96
N LYS A 147 11.93 0.06 13.15
CA LYS A 147 12.65 0.78 12.10
C LYS A 147 12.01 0.61 10.74
N LYS A 148 11.41 -0.53 10.50
CA LYS A 148 10.74 -0.85 9.26
C LYS A 148 9.77 -2.00 9.50
N GLY A 149 8.58 -1.95 8.89
CA GLY A 149 7.62 -3.04 8.95
C GLY A 149 6.22 -2.60 8.59
N ASN A 150 5.47 -3.49 7.94
CA ASN A 150 4.05 -3.31 7.74
C ASN A 150 3.34 -3.99 8.91
N ILE A 151 2.75 -3.21 9.81
CA ILE A 151 2.04 -3.74 10.97
C ILE A 151 0.54 -3.49 10.78
N ILE A 152 -0.23 -4.57 10.77
CA ILE A 152 -1.68 -4.53 10.60
C ILE A 152 -2.32 -4.78 11.97
N LEU A 153 -3.21 -3.87 12.36
CA LEU A 153 -4.04 -3.99 13.55
C LEU A 153 -5.50 -3.85 13.14
N LYS A 154 -6.37 -4.57 13.83
CA LYS A 154 -7.81 -4.33 13.73
C LYS A 154 -8.14 -2.93 14.25
N GLU A 155 -9.07 -2.26 13.61
CA GLU A 155 -9.52 -0.93 14.02
C GLU A 155 -9.90 -0.89 15.51
N GLY A 156 -9.41 0.10 16.24
CA GLY A 156 -9.60 0.27 17.67
C GLY A 156 -8.62 -0.49 18.56
N ASN A 157 -7.77 -1.37 18.00
CA ASN A 157 -6.76 -2.09 18.77
C ASN A 157 -5.50 -1.25 18.98
N GLN A 158 -4.75 -1.55 20.04
CA GLN A 158 -3.53 -0.82 20.39
C GLN A 158 -2.30 -1.51 19.80
N LEU A 159 -1.38 -0.73 19.20
CA LEU A 159 -0.12 -1.26 18.69
C LEU A 159 0.74 -1.82 19.84
N TYR A 160 0.87 -1.07 20.92
CA TYR A 160 1.68 -1.51 22.06
C TYR A 160 1.12 -1.01 23.39
N VAL A 161 1.47 -1.71 24.46
CA VAL A 161 1.26 -1.29 25.86
C VAL A 161 2.50 -1.60 26.70
N ASN A 162 2.78 -0.75 27.67
CA ASN A 162 3.66 -1.10 28.78
C ASN A 162 2.84 -1.79 29.85
N SER A 163 3.03 -3.09 30.04
CA SER A 163 2.22 -3.91 30.93
C SER A 163 2.45 -3.64 32.42
N LYS A 164 3.41 -2.77 32.79
CA LYS A 164 3.69 -2.40 34.20
C LYS A 164 4.04 -0.93 34.40
N SER A 165 3.43 -0.39 35.44
CA SER A 165 3.33 1.02 35.76
C SER A 165 4.61 1.72 36.24
N ASN A 166 5.74 1.04 36.49
CA ASN A 166 6.84 1.63 37.24
C ASN A 166 8.17 1.78 36.50
N THR A 167 8.34 1.25 35.28
CA THR A 167 9.53 1.49 34.47
C THR A 167 9.15 1.46 33.00
N GLN A 168 8.87 2.64 32.44
CA GLN A 168 8.62 2.76 31.01
C GLN A 168 9.92 2.55 30.23
N GLY A 169 9.92 1.56 29.34
CA GLY A 169 10.93 1.48 28.28
C GLY A 169 10.71 2.57 27.23
N THR A 170 11.76 2.87 26.49
CA THR A 170 11.67 3.80 25.36
C THR A 170 10.97 3.15 24.19
N VAL A 171 10.04 3.88 23.58
CA VAL A 171 9.40 3.48 22.31
C VAL A 171 9.94 4.37 21.21
N THR A 172 10.55 3.76 20.20
CA THR A 172 11.08 4.44 19.01
C THR A 172 10.45 3.81 17.79
N ILE A 173 9.66 4.60 17.05
CA ILE A 173 9.04 4.20 15.79
C ILE A 173 9.52 5.17 14.73
N GLU A 174 10.22 4.66 13.72
CA GLU A 174 10.76 5.48 12.61
C GLU A 174 9.61 6.04 11.75
N LYS A 175 9.89 7.10 11.02
CA LYS A 175 8.94 7.68 10.07
C LYS A 175 8.80 6.81 8.83
N ALA A 176 7.63 6.85 8.21
CA ALA A 176 7.38 6.18 6.94
C ALA A 176 8.23 6.79 5.82
N ASP A 177 8.58 5.97 4.84
CA ASP A 177 9.30 6.41 3.64
C ASP A 177 8.33 6.95 2.59
N TYR A 178 8.41 8.25 2.31
CA TYR A 178 7.60 8.97 1.33
C TYR A 178 8.26 9.09 -0.05
N THR A 179 9.40 8.44 -0.29
CA THR A 179 10.14 8.54 -1.58
C THR A 179 9.23 8.29 -2.76
N LYS A 180 8.45 7.20 -2.77
CA LYS A 180 7.51 6.88 -3.85
C LYS A 180 6.39 7.92 -4.01
N VAL A 181 5.90 8.49 -2.92
CA VAL A 181 4.89 9.55 -2.95
C VAL A 181 5.46 10.81 -3.61
N ASN A 182 6.68 11.18 -3.24
CA ASN A 182 7.37 12.35 -3.81
C ASN A 182 7.69 12.14 -5.30
N GLU A 183 8.10 10.94 -5.68
CA GLU A 183 8.29 10.56 -7.10
C GLU A 183 6.98 10.65 -7.88
N ALA A 184 5.86 10.15 -7.32
CA ALA A 184 4.55 10.26 -7.97
C ALA A 184 4.10 11.73 -8.08
N LYS A 185 4.26 12.53 -7.03
CA LYS A 185 3.98 13.99 -7.05
C LYS A 185 4.81 14.71 -8.13
N SER A 186 6.05 14.30 -8.35
CA SER A 186 6.93 14.91 -9.38
C SER A 186 6.50 14.65 -10.82
N LYS A 187 5.66 13.61 -11.04
CA LYS A 187 5.11 13.27 -12.37
C LYS A 187 3.87 14.08 -12.74
N VAL A 188 3.34 14.89 -11.82
CA VAL A 188 2.16 15.75 -12.09
C VAL A 188 2.53 16.74 -13.20
N PRO A 189 1.72 16.84 -14.28
CA PRO A 189 1.98 17.79 -15.36
C PRO A 189 2.05 19.23 -14.85
N ALA A 190 3.04 19.98 -15.33
CA ALA A 190 3.21 21.39 -14.94
C ALA A 190 2.06 22.28 -15.43
N ASP A 191 1.48 21.95 -16.58
CA ASP A 191 0.32 22.66 -17.13
C ASP A 191 -0.92 21.75 -17.07
N LEU A 192 -1.81 22.07 -16.16
CA LEU A 192 -3.10 21.40 -15.99
C LEU A 192 -4.24 22.07 -16.77
N SER A 193 -4.01 23.22 -17.39
CA SER A 193 -5.05 23.99 -18.09
C SER A 193 -5.62 23.29 -19.31
N VAL A 194 -4.86 22.37 -19.89
CA VAL A 194 -5.24 21.57 -21.06
C VAL A 194 -6.17 20.38 -20.74
N TYR A 195 -6.34 20.06 -19.45
CA TYR A 195 -7.19 18.95 -19.01
C TYR A 195 -8.56 19.45 -18.54
N THR A 196 -9.54 18.54 -18.52
CA THR A 196 -10.89 18.84 -18.04
C THR A 196 -10.87 19.14 -16.55
N ASP A 197 -11.70 20.10 -16.13
CA ASP A 197 -11.77 20.57 -14.73
C ASP A 197 -12.12 19.43 -13.76
N GLU A 198 -12.96 18.47 -14.21
CA GLU A 198 -13.30 17.27 -13.44
C GLU A 198 -12.08 16.38 -13.16
N SER A 199 -11.28 16.09 -14.20
CA SER A 199 -10.09 15.24 -14.05
C SER A 199 -8.98 15.92 -13.25
N VAL A 200 -8.83 17.24 -13.40
CA VAL A 200 -7.90 18.06 -12.61
C VAL A 200 -8.32 18.06 -11.13
N LYS A 201 -9.62 18.25 -10.88
CA LYS A 201 -10.14 18.20 -9.51
C LYS A 201 -9.89 16.85 -8.85
N ALA A 202 -10.13 15.75 -9.54
CA ALA A 202 -9.87 14.40 -9.01
C ALA A 202 -8.38 14.22 -8.62
N LEU A 203 -7.45 14.73 -9.44
CA LEU A 203 -6.03 14.73 -9.10
C LEU A 203 -5.73 15.61 -7.88
N GLN A 204 -6.29 16.81 -7.80
CA GLN A 204 -6.10 17.71 -6.66
C GLN A 204 -6.64 17.11 -5.37
N ASP A 205 -7.83 16.52 -5.39
CA ASP A 205 -8.43 15.86 -4.24
C ASP A 205 -7.54 14.68 -3.77
N THR A 206 -6.96 13.92 -4.72
CA THR A 206 -6.02 12.83 -4.42
C THR A 206 -4.73 13.34 -3.77
N LEU A 207 -4.17 14.44 -4.27
CA LEU A 207 -2.98 15.06 -3.68
C LEU A 207 -3.26 15.60 -2.27
N ALA A 208 -4.44 16.18 -2.05
CA ALA A 208 -4.86 16.70 -0.75
C ALA A 208 -5.14 15.59 0.28
N ALA A 209 -5.45 14.38 -0.17
CA ALA A 209 -5.68 13.23 0.70
C ALA A 209 -4.39 12.63 1.30
N VAL A 210 -3.22 13.08 0.85
CA VAL A 210 -1.93 12.60 1.40
C VAL A 210 -1.76 13.13 2.82
N VAL A 211 -1.74 12.22 3.78
CA VAL A 211 -1.41 12.53 5.18
C VAL A 211 0.09 12.41 5.35
N GLU A 212 0.73 13.51 5.72
CA GLU A 212 2.17 13.55 6.04
C GLU A 212 2.44 13.05 7.47
N ASP A 213 3.69 12.79 7.80
CA ASP A 213 4.16 12.43 9.14
C ASP A 213 3.72 11.07 9.70
N LYS A 214 3.18 10.18 8.87
CA LYS A 214 2.92 8.80 9.28
C LYS A 214 4.20 8.10 9.73
N ASP A 215 4.06 7.15 10.63
CA ASP A 215 5.18 6.30 11.01
C ASP A 215 5.29 5.05 10.11
N VAL A 216 6.38 4.32 10.27
CA VAL A 216 6.72 3.19 9.42
C VAL A 216 5.73 2.02 9.51
N THR A 217 4.91 1.95 10.56
CA THR A 217 3.87 0.92 10.71
C THR A 217 2.73 1.11 9.72
N GLU A 218 2.59 2.33 9.19
CA GLU A 218 1.60 2.71 8.18
C GLU A 218 2.18 2.78 6.76
N GLN A 219 3.34 2.16 6.50
CA GLN A 219 4.02 2.23 5.20
C GLN A 219 3.15 1.75 4.03
N ILE A 220 2.25 0.78 4.24
CA ILE A 220 1.30 0.33 3.21
C ILE A 220 0.38 1.49 2.80
N ALA A 221 -0.17 2.22 3.77
CA ALA A 221 -1.03 3.37 3.50
C ALA A 221 -0.26 4.46 2.73
N VAL A 222 0.98 4.74 3.13
CA VAL A 222 1.86 5.70 2.43
C VAL A 222 2.14 5.26 1.00
N ASN A 223 2.44 3.98 0.77
CA ASN A 223 2.62 3.45 -0.58
C ASN A 223 1.32 3.55 -1.41
N GLY A 224 0.16 3.40 -0.78
CA GLY A 224 -1.15 3.58 -1.40
C GLY A 224 -1.38 4.99 -1.94
N TYR A 225 -0.87 6.02 -1.27
CA TYR A 225 -0.92 7.40 -1.77
C TYR A 225 -0.19 7.54 -3.11
N ALA A 226 1.02 6.95 -3.24
CA ALA A 226 1.78 6.99 -4.50
C ALA A 226 0.97 6.37 -5.65
N THR A 227 0.39 5.19 -5.43
CA THR A 227 -0.44 4.51 -6.42
C THR A 227 -1.69 5.33 -6.79
N SER A 228 -2.34 5.95 -5.80
CA SER A 228 -3.52 6.78 -6.04
C SER A 228 -3.18 8.02 -6.88
N ILE A 229 -2.05 8.68 -6.61
CA ILE A 229 -1.58 9.83 -7.39
C ILE A 229 -1.27 9.40 -8.84
N GLU A 230 -0.55 8.29 -9.04
CA GLU A 230 -0.24 7.79 -10.38
C GLU A 230 -1.51 7.46 -11.17
N ASN A 231 -2.50 6.82 -10.53
CA ASN A 231 -3.79 6.54 -11.15
C ASN A 231 -4.56 7.84 -11.52
N ALA A 232 -4.51 8.85 -10.65
CA ALA A 232 -5.15 10.14 -10.92
C ALA A 232 -4.46 10.88 -12.09
N ILE A 233 -3.13 10.79 -12.21
CA ILE A 233 -2.39 11.33 -13.37
C ILE A 233 -2.79 10.62 -14.67
N VAL A 234 -2.87 9.29 -14.66
CA VAL A 234 -3.34 8.50 -15.82
C VAL A 234 -4.81 8.82 -16.16
N GLY A 235 -5.60 9.18 -15.15
CA GLY A 235 -7.01 9.57 -15.30
C GLY A 235 -7.24 10.98 -15.88
N LEU A 236 -6.19 11.77 -16.12
CA LEU A 236 -6.32 13.10 -16.71
C LEU A 236 -6.86 13.02 -18.14
N LYS A 237 -7.90 13.80 -18.42
CA LYS A 237 -8.57 13.86 -19.72
C LYS A 237 -8.36 15.22 -20.34
N TYR A 238 -7.86 15.26 -21.57
CA TYR A 238 -7.73 16.50 -22.29
C TYR A 238 -9.09 17.16 -22.56
N LYS A 239 -9.14 18.49 -22.50
CA LYS A 239 -10.27 19.27 -23.01
C LYS A 239 -10.47 19.02 -24.51
N PRO A 240 -11.69 19.04 -25.02
CA PRO A 240 -11.92 18.97 -26.46
C PRO A 240 -11.32 20.21 -27.14
N ALA A 241 -10.91 20.04 -28.39
CA ALA A 241 -10.54 21.20 -29.23
C ALA A 241 -11.74 22.09 -29.53
N ASP A 242 -11.47 23.37 -29.76
CA ASP A 242 -12.48 24.35 -30.15
C ASP A 242 -12.70 24.32 -31.67
N TYR A 243 -13.89 23.87 -32.09
CA TYR A 243 -14.31 23.82 -33.48
C TYR A 243 -15.08 25.07 -33.97
N THR A 244 -15.13 26.13 -33.16
CA THR A 244 -15.90 27.35 -33.52
C THR A 244 -15.51 27.87 -34.89
N LYS A 245 -14.21 28.04 -35.19
CA LYS A 245 -13.72 28.51 -36.48
C LYS A 245 -14.11 27.57 -37.64
N VAL A 246 -14.07 26.25 -37.41
CA VAL A 246 -14.48 25.26 -38.42
C VAL A 246 -15.96 25.39 -38.72
N ASN A 247 -16.78 25.54 -37.70
CA ASN A 247 -18.22 25.70 -37.85
C ASN A 247 -18.58 27.04 -38.54
N GLU A 248 -17.86 28.11 -38.23
CA GLU A 248 -18.00 29.39 -38.92
C GLU A 248 -17.57 29.28 -40.39
N ALA A 249 -16.49 28.56 -40.69
CA ALA A 249 -16.08 28.33 -42.08
C ALA A 249 -17.10 27.48 -42.84
N LYS A 250 -17.59 26.40 -42.24
CA LYS A 250 -18.68 25.57 -42.81
C LYS A 250 -19.96 26.40 -43.12
N ALA A 251 -20.30 27.34 -42.23
CA ALA A 251 -21.47 28.20 -42.42
C ALA A 251 -21.35 29.19 -43.61
N LYS A 252 -20.15 29.50 -44.05
CA LYS A 252 -19.88 30.38 -45.20
C LYS A 252 -20.01 29.64 -46.55
N VAL A 253 -20.14 28.32 -46.56
CA VAL A 253 -20.29 27.54 -47.79
C VAL A 253 -21.55 27.96 -48.52
N PRO A 254 -21.46 28.33 -49.84
CA PRO A 254 -22.65 28.72 -50.61
C PRO A 254 -23.70 27.60 -50.64
N SER A 255 -24.95 27.96 -50.47
CA SER A 255 -26.07 27.01 -50.52
C SER A 255 -26.28 26.36 -51.90
N ASP A 256 -25.95 27.09 -52.98
CA ASP A 256 -25.97 26.59 -54.34
C ASP A 256 -24.57 26.52 -54.94
N LEU A 257 -24.04 25.33 -55.02
CA LEU A 257 -22.72 25.03 -55.63
C LEU A 257 -22.82 24.74 -57.16
N SER A 258 -24.00 24.64 -57.75
CA SER A 258 -24.18 24.30 -59.15
C SER A 258 -23.68 25.36 -60.11
N ILE A 259 -23.62 26.60 -59.68
CA ILE A 259 -23.15 27.76 -60.42
C ILE A 259 -21.64 27.87 -60.51
N TYR A 260 -20.87 27.08 -59.74
CA TYR A 260 -19.42 27.08 -59.74
C TYR A 260 -18.81 25.95 -60.57
N ALA A 261 -17.58 26.12 -61.00
CA ALA A 261 -16.83 25.11 -61.76
C ALA A 261 -16.58 23.86 -60.89
N ASP A 262 -16.81 22.70 -61.53
CA ASP A 262 -16.85 21.41 -60.82
C ASP A 262 -15.51 21.09 -60.11
N GLU A 263 -14.37 21.51 -60.64
CA GLU A 263 -13.03 21.35 -60.03
C GLU A 263 -12.88 22.15 -58.77
N THR A 264 -13.39 23.41 -58.72
CA THR A 264 -13.33 24.23 -57.50
C THR A 264 -14.32 23.77 -56.44
N VAL A 265 -15.48 23.26 -56.87
CA VAL A 265 -16.45 22.61 -55.97
C VAL A 265 -15.86 21.32 -55.40
N LYS A 266 -15.13 20.55 -56.17
CA LYS A 266 -14.42 19.36 -55.69
C LYS A 266 -13.41 19.72 -54.60
N THR A 267 -12.57 20.74 -54.81
CA THR A 267 -11.59 21.22 -53.86
C THR A 267 -12.27 21.58 -52.51
N LEU A 268 -13.43 22.25 -52.57
CA LEU A 268 -14.16 22.60 -51.36
C LEU A 268 -14.74 21.35 -50.66
N LYS A 269 -15.27 20.41 -51.41
CA LYS A 269 -15.77 19.13 -50.84
C LYS A 269 -14.63 18.32 -50.19
N ASP A 270 -13.47 18.29 -50.81
CA ASP A 270 -12.29 17.61 -50.28
C ASP A 270 -11.84 18.30 -48.97
N ALA A 271 -11.83 19.62 -48.92
CA ALA A 271 -11.51 20.37 -47.68
C ALA A 271 -12.51 20.09 -46.53
N LEU A 272 -13.81 20.01 -46.87
CA LEU A 272 -14.84 19.67 -45.86
C LEU A 272 -14.72 18.22 -45.39
N ALA A 273 -14.32 17.30 -46.26
CA ALA A 273 -14.15 15.88 -45.92
C ALA A 273 -12.91 15.61 -45.08
N LEU A 274 -11.95 16.50 -45.06
CA LEU A 274 -10.74 16.40 -44.19
C LEU A 274 -11.02 16.71 -42.73
N VAL A 275 -12.17 17.28 -42.39
CA VAL A 275 -12.52 17.63 -41.01
C VAL A 275 -12.75 16.36 -40.19
N GLU A 276 -11.85 16.09 -39.26
CA GLU A 276 -12.00 15.04 -38.25
C GLU A 276 -12.55 15.65 -36.97
N GLU A 277 -13.62 15.08 -36.45
CA GLU A 277 -14.24 15.47 -35.19
C GLU A 277 -13.57 14.74 -34.00
N GLY A 278 -13.77 15.26 -32.78
CA GLY A 278 -13.32 14.59 -31.56
C GLY A 278 -11.84 14.80 -31.20
N LYS A 279 -11.15 15.70 -31.86
CA LYS A 279 -9.79 16.09 -31.47
C LYS A 279 -9.80 16.82 -30.12
N ASN A 280 -8.69 16.72 -29.42
CA ASN A 280 -8.50 17.39 -28.14
C ASN A 280 -7.69 18.70 -28.30
N ILE A 281 -7.61 19.48 -27.21
CA ILE A 281 -7.00 20.83 -27.24
C ILE A 281 -5.53 20.83 -27.67
N THR A 282 -4.79 19.72 -27.46
CA THR A 282 -3.37 19.64 -27.92
C THR A 282 -3.27 19.59 -29.44
N GLU A 283 -4.37 19.29 -30.13
CA GLU A 283 -4.50 19.24 -31.59
C GLU A 283 -5.21 20.47 -32.16
N GLN A 284 -5.36 21.56 -31.35
CA GLN A 284 -6.08 22.78 -31.78
C GLN A 284 -5.53 23.36 -33.09
N ALA A 285 -4.21 23.35 -33.29
CA ALA A 285 -3.62 23.82 -34.53
C ALA A 285 -4.09 23.04 -35.76
N THR A 286 -4.32 21.72 -35.64
CA THR A 286 -4.88 20.89 -36.71
C THR A 286 -6.32 21.30 -37.00
N VAL A 287 -7.12 21.52 -35.94
CA VAL A 287 -8.51 21.96 -36.06
C VAL A 287 -8.61 23.34 -36.71
N ASP A 288 -7.77 24.28 -36.30
CA ASP A 288 -7.69 25.60 -36.94
C ASP A 288 -7.31 25.49 -38.43
N GLY A 289 -6.39 24.56 -38.79
CA GLY A 289 -6.01 24.27 -40.18
C GLY A 289 -7.17 23.78 -41.03
N TYR A 290 -8.15 23.07 -40.49
CA TYR A 290 -9.38 22.71 -41.23
C TYR A 290 -10.19 23.94 -41.61
N ALA A 291 -10.35 24.91 -40.68
CA ALA A 291 -11.05 26.15 -40.95
C ALA A 291 -10.36 26.94 -42.06
N ASP A 292 -9.04 27.04 -42.00
CA ASP A 292 -8.24 27.75 -43.03
C ASP A 292 -8.38 27.07 -44.41
N ALA A 293 -8.34 25.74 -44.47
CA ALA A 293 -8.52 24.98 -45.69
C ALA A 293 -9.90 25.20 -46.31
N ILE A 294 -10.95 25.20 -45.52
CA ILE A 294 -12.34 25.47 -45.96
C ILE A 294 -12.46 26.90 -46.46
N ASN A 295 -11.98 27.91 -45.72
CA ASN A 295 -12.04 29.30 -46.11
C ASN A 295 -11.29 29.53 -47.45
N LYS A 296 -10.07 28.98 -47.58
CA LYS A 296 -9.29 29.04 -48.82
C LYS A 296 -10.01 28.39 -49.99
N ALA A 297 -10.68 27.27 -49.78
CA ALA A 297 -11.43 26.58 -50.82
C ALA A 297 -12.70 27.38 -51.23
N ILE A 298 -13.34 28.10 -50.31
CA ILE A 298 -14.45 28.99 -50.56
C ILE A 298 -13.99 30.19 -51.42
N GLU A 299 -12.85 30.81 -51.04
CA GLU A 299 -12.25 31.94 -51.80
C GLU A 299 -11.84 31.51 -53.21
N GLY A 300 -11.44 30.26 -53.39
CA GLY A 300 -11.08 29.68 -54.68
C GLY A 300 -12.24 29.28 -55.59
N LEU A 301 -13.51 29.48 -55.18
CA LEU A 301 -14.66 29.13 -56.01
C LEU A 301 -14.76 30.03 -57.23
N VAL A 302 -14.75 29.43 -58.43
CA VAL A 302 -14.87 30.09 -59.73
C VAL A 302 -16.22 29.81 -60.33
N LYS A 303 -16.96 30.85 -60.69
CA LYS A 303 -18.30 30.68 -61.36
C LYS A 303 -18.15 30.08 -62.77
N LYS A 304 -19.08 29.22 -63.17
CA LYS A 304 -19.16 28.73 -64.56
C LYS A 304 -19.39 29.88 -65.52
N PRO A 305 -18.84 29.85 -66.72
CA PRO A 305 -19.18 30.83 -67.77
C PRO A 305 -20.69 30.83 -68.03
N ILE A 306 -21.28 32.02 -68.18
CA ILE A 306 -22.69 32.16 -68.64
C ILE A 306 -22.66 31.91 -70.14
N ILE A 307 -23.28 30.81 -70.58
CA ILE A 307 -23.43 30.47 -72.01
C ILE A 307 -24.73 31.10 -72.51
#